data_fd6fabaa63002eae860b0de3f1047a41
#
_entry.id   fd6fabaa63002eae860b0de3f1047a41
#
_cell.length_a   1.000
_cell.length_b   1.000
_cell.length_c   1.000
_cell.angle_alpha   90.00
_cell.angle_beta   90.00
_cell.angle_gamma   90.00
#
_symmetry.space_group_name_H-M   'P 1'
#
loop_
_entity.id
_entity.type
_entity.pdbx_description
1 polymer ?
#
loop_
_entity_poly.entity_id
_entity_poly.type
_entity_poly.pdbx_seq_one_letter_code
_entity_poly.pdbx_strand_id
1 'polypeptide(L)'
;FGLNKTLNKCTNKFKKIYPEIDKYIGRWQIDPLMQLTCYEPNNFYNYIHCENDGHPKYLNRVFAWMLFLNTIKKGGGTYFKYQNTTAKPVAGDLYIWPAGWTHFHQGIKAPQEKKYILTGWYNYI
;
A
#
# COMPACT_ATOMS: atom_id res chain seq x y z
N PHE A 1 -17.61 4.18 -8.14
CA PHE A 1 -16.67 5.05 -7.45
C PHE A 1 -15.35 5.15 -8.24
N GLY A 2 -14.84 6.37 -8.40
CA GLY A 2 -13.66 6.64 -9.27
C GLY A 2 -12.38 5.93 -8.85
N LEU A 3 -12.23 5.60 -7.56
CA LEU A 3 -11.06 4.93 -7.03
C LEU A 3 -10.88 3.52 -7.61
N ASN A 4 -11.93 2.71 -7.70
CA ASN A 4 -11.84 1.36 -8.29
C ASN A 4 -11.38 1.42 -9.76
N LYS A 5 -11.87 2.39 -10.51
CA LYS A 5 -11.43 2.62 -11.89
C LYS A 5 -9.94 2.98 -11.95
N THR A 6 -9.47 3.82 -11.03
CA THR A 6 -8.06 4.20 -10.93
C THR A 6 -7.20 3.01 -10.51
N LEU A 7 -7.62 2.25 -9.51
CA LEU A 7 -6.92 1.03 -9.08
C LEU A 7 -6.79 0.04 -10.22
N ASN A 8 -7.87 -0.22 -10.97
CA ASN A 8 -7.84 -1.12 -12.13
C ASN A 8 -6.87 -0.62 -13.22
N LYS A 9 -6.86 0.69 -13.49
CA LYS A 9 -5.91 1.28 -14.45
C LYS A 9 -4.45 1.10 -14.00
N CYS A 10 -4.16 1.33 -12.72
CA CYS A 10 -2.82 1.13 -12.16
C CYS A 10 -2.43 -0.35 -12.16
N THR A 11 -3.35 -1.24 -11.82
CA THR A 11 -3.14 -2.69 -11.85
C THR A 11 -2.83 -3.18 -13.27
N ASN A 12 -3.52 -2.66 -14.28
CA ASN A 12 -3.22 -3.01 -15.67
C ASN A 12 -1.81 -2.58 -16.11
N LYS A 13 -1.30 -1.46 -15.59
CA LYS A 13 0.12 -1.09 -15.79
C LYS A 13 1.05 -2.05 -15.08
N PHE A 14 0.73 -2.43 -13.86
CA PHE A 14 1.50 -3.38 -13.07
C PHE A 14 1.62 -4.75 -13.77
N LYS A 15 0.52 -5.25 -14.31
CA LYS A 15 0.47 -6.49 -15.12
C LYS A 15 1.34 -6.44 -16.38
N LYS A 16 1.51 -5.26 -16.98
CA LYS A 16 2.42 -5.11 -18.14
C LYS A 16 3.89 -5.26 -17.74
N ILE A 17 4.24 -4.85 -16.52
CA ILE A 17 5.59 -4.98 -15.99
C ILE A 17 5.85 -6.42 -15.51
N TYR A 18 4.83 -7.06 -14.94
CA TYR A 18 4.89 -8.40 -14.35
C TYR A 18 3.81 -9.30 -14.98
N PRO A 19 3.98 -9.71 -16.27
CA PRO A 19 2.93 -10.45 -16.98
C PRO A 19 2.62 -11.83 -16.36
N GLU A 20 3.55 -12.39 -15.60
CA GLU A 20 3.40 -13.67 -14.94
C GLU A 20 2.28 -13.67 -13.89
N ILE A 21 1.94 -12.52 -13.32
CA ILE A 21 0.88 -12.42 -12.29
C ILE A 21 -0.52 -12.72 -12.83
N ASP A 22 -0.71 -12.63 -14.13
CA ASP A 22 -1.98 -13.04 -14.78
C ASP A 22 -1.97 -14.51 -15.22
N LYS A 23 -0.79 -15.10 -15.42
CA LYS A 23 -0.65 -16.42 -16.04
C LYS A 23 -0.43 -17.54 -15.02
N TYR A 24 0.33 -17.25 -13.96
CA TYR A 24 0.93 -18.31 -13.14
C TYR A 24 0.57 -18.23 -11.66
N ILE A 25 -0.15 -17.20 -11.22
CA ILE A 25 -0.69 -17.15 -9.87
C ILE A 25 -2.22 -17.28 -9.88
N GLY A 26 -2.81 -17.59 -8.73
CA GLY A 26 -4.25 -17.72 -8.60
C GLY A 26 -4.99 -16.43 -8.94
N ARG A 27 -6.27 -16.55 -9.21
CA ARG A 27 -7.12 -15.38 -9.46
C ARG A 27 -7.18 -14.47 -8.23
N TRP A 28 -7.18 -13.18 -8.47
CA TRP A 28 -7.19 -12.16 -7.42
C TRP A 28 -8.02 -10.94 -7.83
N GLN A 29 -8.50 -10.23 -6.83
CA GLN A 29 -9.34 -9.03 -7.01
C GLN A 29 -9.11 -8.02 -5.89
N ILE A 30 -9.57 -6.79 -6.12
CA ILE A 30 -9.59 -5.74 -5.10
C ILE A 30 -10.49 -6.19 -3.95
N ASP A 31 -9.98 -6.12 -2.72
CA ASP A 31 -10.79 -6.27 -1.51
C ASP A 31 -11.77 -5.08 -1.45
N PRO A 32 -13.07 -5.29 -1.27
CA PRO A 32 -14.04 -4.20 -1.13
C PRO A 32 -13.84 -3.37 0.13
N LEU A 33 -13.13 -3.90 1.13
CA LEU A 33 -12.82 -3.17 2.35
C LEU A 33 -11.55 -2.35 2.16
N MET A 34 -11.61 -1.10 2.60
CA MET A 34 -10.48 -0.20 2.64
C MET A 34 -10.44 0.54 3.98
N GLN A 35 -9.27 1.01 4.36
CA GLN A 35 -9.03 1.64 5.65
C GLN A 35 -8.60 3.09 5.45
N LEU A 36 -9.40 4.01 5.98
CA LEU A 36 -9.03 5.42 6.10
C LEU A 36 -8.34 5.62 7.46
N THR A 37 -7.13 6.16 7.43
CA THR A 37 -6.35 6.41 8.65
C THR A 37 -5.91 7.86 8.71
N CYS A 38 -6.09 8.48 9.87
CA CYS A 38 -5.53 9.78 10.22
C CYS A 38 -4.48 9.58 11.31
N TYR A 39 -3.27 10.04 11.03
CA TYR A 39 -2.20 10.13 12.02
C TYR A 39 -2.05 11.57 12.46
N GLU A 40 -2.21 11.83 13.77
CA GLU A 40 -1.85 13.10 14.37
C GLU A 40 -0.35 13.36 14.25
N PRO A 41 0.13 14.61 14.36
CA PRO A 41 1.56 14.90 14.36
C PRO A 41 2.34 13.99 15.32
N ASN A 42 3.47 13.46 14.86
CA ASN A 42 4.33 12.49 15.54
C ASN A 42 3.78 11.07 15.71
N ASN A 43 2.52 10.82 15.41
CA ASN A 43 1.96 9.47 15.40
C ASN A 43 2.20 8.81 14.04
N PHE A 44 2.58 7.54 14.05
CA PHE A 44 2.84 6.75 12.85
C PHE A 44 2.80 5.26 13.17
N TYR A 45 2.66 4.44 12.14
CA TYR A 45 2.76 3.00 12.30
C TYR A 45 4.26 2.61 12.37
N ASN A 46 4.72 2.39 13.59
CA ASN A 46 6.15 2.26 13.91
C ASN A 46 6.74 0.86 13.64
N TYR A 47 5.87 -0.11 13.36
CA TYR A 47 6.34 -1.49 13.19
C TYR A 47 6.71 -1.76 11.74
N ILE A 48 7.92 -2.32 11.54
CA ILE A 48 8.26 -2.87 10.24
C ILE A 48 7.45 -4.15 10.01
N HIS A 49 6.79 -4.25 8.86
CA HIS A 49 5.87 -5.34 8.57
C HIS A 49 5.72 -5.57 7.07
N CYS A 50 5.16 -6.71 6.72
CA CYS A 50 4.57 -6.98 5.41
C CYS A 50 3.07 -7.29 5.59
N GLU A 51 2.32 -7.25 4.50
CA GLU A 51 0.86 -7.35 4.55
C GLU A 51 0.35 -8.80 4.64
N ASN A 52 1.16 -9.74 4.19
CA ASN A 52 0.93 -11.18 4.32
C ASN A 52 2.12 -11.79 5.07
N ASP A 53 1.99 -11.89 6.37
CA ASP A 53 3.01 -12.42 7.29
C ASP A 53 2.82 -13.90 7.64
N GLY A 54 1.84 -14.56 7.00
CA GLY A 54 1.49 -15.95 7.29
C GLY A 54 0.38 -16.12 8.33
N HIS A 55 -0.08 -15.04 8.93
CA HIS A 55 -1.23 -15.10 9.84
C HIS A 55 -2.49 -15.52 9.06
N PRO A 56 -3.29 -16.48 9.54
CA PRO A 56 -4.45 -17.03 8.81
C PRO A 56 -5.42 -15.97 8.26
N LYS A 57 -5.59 -14.87 8.98
CA LYS A 57 -6.46 -13.76 8.57
C LYS A 57 -5.98 -13.06 7.30
N TYR A 58 -4.69 -13.12 6.97
CA TYR A 58 -4.07 -12.34 5.90
C TYR A 58 -3.48 -13.19 4.78
N LEU A 59 -3.65 -14.51 4.82
CA LEU A 59 -3.08 -15.45 3.85
C LEU A 59 -3.50 -15.17 2.40
N ASN A 60 -4.67 -14.58 2.21
CA ASN A 60 -5.20 -14.30 0.87
C ASN A 60 -4.65 -13.00 0.25
N ARG A 61 -3.92 -12.19 1.00
CA ARG A 61 -3.39 -10.92 0.48
C ARG A 61 -2.30 -11.16 -0.54
N VAL A 62 -2.48 -10.60 -1.74
CA VAL A 62 -1.54 -10.68 -2.87
C VAL A 62 -0.76 -9.39 -3.01
N PHE A 63 -1.49 -8.27 -3.03
CA PHE A 63 -0.94 -6.92 -3.14
C PHE A 63 -1.58 -6.02 -2.09
N ALA A 64 -0.85 -4.98 -1.72
CA ALA A 64 -1.37 -3.86 -0.97
C ALA A 64 -1.32 -2.60 -1.82
N TRP A 65 -2.16 -1.64 -1.49
CA TRP A 65 -2.13 -0.32 -2.09
C TRP A 65 -2.32 0.77 -1.03
N MET A 66 -1.78 1.93 -1.28
CA MET A 66 -1.89 3.09 -0.42
C MET A 66 -2.00 4.36 -1.26
N LEU A 67 -2.97 5.19 -0.91
CA LEU A 67 -3.19 6.51 -1.49
C LEU A 67 -2.92 7.56 -0.42
N PHE A 68 -1.99 8.47 -0.69
CA PHE A 68 -1.80 9.64 0.14
C PHE A 68 -2.91 10.66 -0.16
N LEU A 69 -3.62 11.11 0.88
CA LEU A 69 -4.73 12.04 0.74
C LEU A 69 -4.32 13.50 0.94
N ASN A 70 -3.16 13.73 1.56
CA ASN A 70 -2.58 15.05 1.68
C ASN A 70 -1.06 15.00 1.51
N THR A 71 -0.49 16.13 1.10
CA THR A 71 0.96 16.29 0.98
C THR A 71 1.55 16.67 2.32
N ILE A 72 2.61 15.95 2.75
CA ILE A 72 3.35 16.23 3.98
C ILE A 72 4.70 16.83 3.61
N LYS A 73 5.05 17.97 4.23
CA LYS A 73 6.30 18.67 3.93
C LYS A 73 7.51 18.03 4.58
N LYS A 74 7.35 17.52 5.82
CA LYS A 74 8.44 16.92 6.58
C LYS A 74 8.05 15.54 7.09
N GLY A 75 8.79 14.50 6.70
CA GLY A 75 8.49 13.13 7.06
C GLY A 75 7.23 12.59 6.39
N GLY A 76 6.50 11.74 7.08
CA GLY A 76 5.17 11.27 6.67
C GLY A 76 5.11 10.20 5.59
N GLY A 77 6.23 9.82 5.00
CA GLY A 77 6.28 8.80 3.95
C GLY A 77 6.17 7.37 4.48
N THR A 78 6.41 6.43 3.59
CA THR A 78 6.50 5.00 3.92
C THR A 78 7.82 4.45 3.39
N TYR A 79 8.62 3.89 4.28
CA TYR A 79 9.94 3.35 3.96
C TYR A 79 9.86 1.85 3.68
N PHE A 80 10.37 1.45 2.52
CA PHE A 80 10.50 0.05 2.09
C PHE A 80 11.94 -0.41 2.29
N LYS A 81 12.14 -1.33 3.23
CA LYS A 81 13.46 -1.71 3.72
C LYS A 81 14.37 -2.29 2.62
N TYR A 82 13.92 -3.34 1.94
CA TYR A 82 14.75 -4.05 0.98
C TYR A 82 14.94 -3.31 -0.34
N GLN A 83 14.00 -2.46 -0.70
CA GLN A 83 14.11 -1.57 -1.86
C GLN A 83 14.93 -0.31 -1.53
N ASN A 84 15.17 -0.05 -0.24
CA ASN A 84 15.82 1.17 0.25
C ASN A 84 15.21 2.43 -0.38
N THR A 85 13.90 2.50 -0.36
CA THR A 85 13.13 3.54 -1.03
C THR A 85 12.02 4.03 -0.12
N THR A 86 11.76 5.32 -0.16
CA THR A 86 10.66 5.95 0.56
C THR A 86 9.58 6.39 -0.42
N ALA A 87 8.35 5.91 -0.21
CA ALA A 87 7.17 6.46 -0.87
C ALA A 87 6.89 7.85 -0.28
N LYS A 88 7.04 8.89 -1.08
CA LYS A 88 6.83 10.28 -0.66
C LYS A 88 5.35 10.57 -0.45
N PRO A 89 4.99 11.30 0.63
CA PRO A 89 3.62 11.63 0.95
C PRO A 89 3.12 12.82 0.13
N VAL A 90 2.74 12.56 -1.10
CA VAL A 90 2.20 13.55 -2.03
C VAL A 90 0.74 13.24 -2.29
N ALA A 91 -0.14 14.21 -2.08
CA ALA A 91 -1.59 14.05 -2.27
C ALA A 91 -1.91 13.51 -3.68
N GLY A 92 -2.68 12.43 -3.75
CA GLY A 92 -3.07 11.79 -5.00
C GLY A 92 -2.10 10.70 -5.49
N ASP A 93 -0.92 10.56 -4.89
CA ASP A 93 0.00 9.47 -5.25
C ASP A 93 -0.51 8.14 -4.70
N LEU A 94 -0.63 7.19 -5.62
CA LEU A 94 -1.06 5.82 -5.35
C LEU A 94 0.11 4.86 -5.53
N TYR A 95 0.38 4.07 -4.49
CA TYR A 95 1.41 3.03 -4.49
C TYR A 95 0.76 1.66 -4.42
N ILE A 96 1.27 0.70 -5.19
CA ILE A 96 0.88 -0.71 -5.17
C ILE A 96 2.15 -1.55 -5.02
N TRP A 97 2.14 -2.52 -4.11
CA TRP A 97 3.27 -3.41 -3.88
C TRP A 97 2.82 -4.83 -3.51
N PRO A 98 3.68 -5.85 -3.73
CA PRO A 98 3.42 -7.21 -3.29
C PRO A 98 3.25 -7.30 -1.77
N ALA A 99 2.29 -8.11 -1.32
CA ALA A 99 1.97 -8.23 0.10
C ALA A 99 3.02 -9.04 0.90
N GLY A 100 3.89 -9.77 0.23
CA GLY A 100 4.83 -10.71 0.86
C GLY A 100 6.04 -10.05 1.52
N TRP A 101 6.89 -10.88 2.09
CA TRP A 101 8.05 -10.51 2.89
C TRP A 101 9.15 -9.73 2.14
N THR A 102 9.17 -9.74 0.81
CA THR A 102 10.10 -8.94 0.02
C THR A 102 9.86 -7.43 0.18
N HIS A 103 8.68 -7.04 0.66
CA HIS A 103 8.24 -5.64 0.80
C HIS A 103 7.93 -5.27 2.24
N PHE A 104 8.85 -5.58 3.15
CA PHE A 104 8.79 -5.04 4.50
C PHE A 104 8.89 -3.52 4.47
N HIS A 105 7.99 -2.87 5.18
CA HIS A 105 7.90 -1.41 5.22
C HIS A 105 7.41 -0.91 6.59
N GLN A 106 7.60 0.38 6.82
CA GLN A 106 7.11 1.07 8.00
C GLN A 106 6.78 2.52 7.68
N GLY A 107 5.86 3.10 8.45
CA GLY A 107 5.56 4.53 8.36
C GLY A 107 6.71 5.38 8.89
N ILE A 108 6.82 6.58 8.35
CA ILE A 108 7.71 7.64 8.84
C ILE A 108 6.83 8.70 9.48
N LYS A 109 7.15 9.09 10.71
CA LYS A 109 6.37 10.13 11.40
C LYS A 109 6.39 11.46 10.65
N ALA A 110 5.26 12.17 10.67
CA ALA A 110 5.14 13.56 10.26
C ALA A 110 5.11 14.41 11.53
N PRO A 111 6.17 15.13 11.89
CA PRO A 111 6.25 15.79 13.19
C PRO A 111 5.38 17.04 13.30
N GLN A 112 4.95 17.62 12.20
CA GLN A 112 4.31 18.93 12.15
C GLN A 112 2.87 18.92 11.61
N GLU A 113 2.46 17.84 10.93
CA GLU A 113 1.21 17.80 10.17
C GLU A 113 0.44 16.52 10.44
N LYS A 114 -0.88 16.59 10.33
CA LYS A 114 -1.73 15.39 10.26
C LYS A 114 -1.50 14.69 8.92
N LYS A 115 -1.43 13.38 8.94
CA LYS A 115 -1.29 12.53 7.75
C LYS A 115 -2.56 11.73 7.53
N TYR A 116 -3.12 11.83 6.34
CA TYR A 116 -4.29 11.07 5.93
C TYR A 116 -3.91 10.10 4.81
N ILE A 117 -4.19 8.82 5.01
CA ILE A 117 -3.98 7.78 4.01
C ILE A 117 -5.22 6.92 3.86
N LEU A 118 -5.41 6.41 2.66
CA LEU A 118 -6.37 5.37 2.36
C LEU A 118 -5.59 4.13 1.92
N THR A 119 -5.85 2.99 2.54
CA THR A 119 -5.16 1.74 2.25
C THR A 119 -6.13 0.62 1.95
N GLY A 120 -5.68 -0.36 1.20
CA GLY A 120 -6.45 -1.54 0.88
C GLY A 120 -5.59 -2.66 0.31
N TRP A 121 -6.24 -3.73 -0.08
CA TRP A 121 -5.57 -4.95 -0.50
C TRP A 121 -6.22 -5.54 -1.74
N TYR A 122 -5.47 -6.41 -2.40
CA TYR A 122 -5.94 -7.36 -3.40
C TYR A 122 -5.81 -8.76 -2.80
N ASN A 123 -6.85 -9.55 -2.91
CA ASN A 123 -6.90 -10.89 -2.33
C ASN A 123 -7.10 -11.95 -3.40
N TYR A 124 -6.51 -13.12 -3.17
CA TYR A 124 -6.89 -14.34 -3.91
C TYR A 124 -8.37 -14.66 -3.68
N ILE A 125 -9.01 -15.20 -4.71
CA ILE A 125 -10.40 -15.61 -4.72
C ILE A 125 -10.55 -17.07 -5.12
#